data_de66c929fe27177910154a0d282ecba1
#
_entry.id   de66c929fe27177910154a0d282ecba1
#
_cell.length_a   1.000
_cell.length_b   1.000
_cell.length_c   1.000
_cell.angle_alpha   90.00
_cell.angle_beta   90.00
_cell.angle_gamma   90.00
#
_symmetry.space_group_name_H-M   'P 1'
#
loop_
_entity.id
_entity.type
_entity.pdbx_description
1 polymer ?
#
loop_
_entity_poly.entity_id
_entity_poly.type
_entity_poly.pdbx_seq_one_letter_code
_entity_poly.pdbx_strand_id
1 'polypeptide(L)'
;VDETTYMFSPKVLDRANVIEFKISSSEMGIFLSQMKEVDRENINGKAAGMGTSFVELASTKELERDDEAVDTLQYFFNELKKVNAEFGYRSATEIFRFICQARKYDDTDSKLSNNDILDAAIVQKLLPKLHGSRKKLEPVLKKLWGLCFKPAIRDTMTITHENVEKADYKESADKILRMYESANSNGFTSFA
;
A
#
# COMPACT_ATOMS: atom_id res chain seq x y z
N VAL A 1 2.08 -7.11 -16.47
CA VAL A 1 3.38 -6.48 -16.74
C VAL A 1 4.38 -7.63 -16.70
N ASP A 2 5.02 -7.93 -17.80
CA ASP A 2 6.00 -9.00 -17.86
C ASP A 2 7.37 -8.55 -17.29
N GLU A 3 8.26 -9.48 -17.05
CA GLU A 3 9.59 -9.23 -16.48
C GLU A 3 10.48 -8.33 -17.36
N THR A 4 10.10 -8.14 -18.63
CA THR A 4 10.81 -7.30 -19.58
C THR A 4 10.32 -5.86 -19.59
N THR A 5 9.19 -5.58 -18.93
CA THR A 5 8.59 -4.25 -18.88
C THR A 5 9.31 -3.40 -17.85
N TYR A 6 9.96 -2.36 -18.31
CA TYR A 6 10.58 -1.35 -17.45
C TYR A 6 9.56 -0.79 -16.46
N MET A 7 10.03 -0.49 -15.25
CA MET A 7 9.21 0.13 -14.22
C MET A 7 8.44 1.33 -14.75
N PHE A 8 7.20 1.46 -14.31
CA PHE A 8 6.41 2.64 -14.63
C PHE A 8 7.14 3.92 -14.25
N SER A 9 7.05 4.93 -15.09
CA SER A 9 7.63 6.22 -14.77
C SER A 9 7.03 6.79 -13.48
N PRO A 10 7.79 7.59 -12.72
CA PRO A 10 7.27 8.24 -11.50
C PRO A 10 5.98 9.02 -11.74
N LYS A 11 5.79 9.59 -12.94
CA LYS A 11 4.57 10.31 -13.33
C LYS A 11 3.34 9.40 -13.45
N VAL A 12 3.53 8.14 -13.84
CA VAL A 12 2.45 7.15 -13.88
C VAL A 12 2.12 6.69 -12.47
N LEU A 13 3.13 6.35 -11.67
CA LEU A 13 2.95 5.92 -10.28
C LEU A 13 2.30 7.00 -9.41
N ASP A 14 2.58 8.28 -9.68
CA ASP A 14 1.92 9.40 -8.98
C ASP A 14 0.41 9.49 -9.26
N ARG A 15 -0.06 8.88 -10.35
CA ARG A 15 -1.47 8.87 -10.77
C ARG A 15 -2.19 7.57 -10.52
N ALA A 16 -1.46 6.47 -10.34
CA ALA A 16 -2.01 5.14 -10.12
C ALA A 16 -2.21 4.83 -8.64
N ASN A 17 -3.18 3.98 -8.33
CA ASN A 17 -3.17 3.16 -7.13
C ASN A 17 -2.63 1.79 -7.52
N VAL A 18 -1.61 1.33 -6.83
CA VAL A 18 -1.00 0.02 -7.08
C VAL A 18 -1.58 -0.98 -6.10
N ILE A 19 -2.28 -1.98 -6.61
CA ILE A 19 -2.85 -3.07 -5.81
C ILE A 19 -2.01 -4.32 -6.07
N GLU A 20 -1.41 -4.86 -5.03
CA GLU A 20 -0.65 -6.10 -5.09
C GLU A 20 -1.56 -7.29 -4.81
N PHE A 21 -1.63 -8.23 -5.74
CA PHE A 21 -2.32 -9.50 -5.51
C PHE A 21 -1.33 -10.52 -4.98
N LYS A 22 -1.52 -10.93 -3.74
CA LYS A 22 -0.72 -11.98 -3.10
C LYS A 22 -1.53 -13.25 -3.01
N ILE A 23 -0.91 -14.38 -3.32
CA ILE A 23 -1.46 -15.70 -3.11
C ILE A 23 -0.65 -16.37 -2.02
N SER A 24 -1.27 -16.75 -0.92
CA SER A 24 -0.63 -17.49 0.15
C SER A 24 -0.40 -18.96 -0.25
N SER A 25 0.58 -19.61 0.37
CA SER A 25 0.80 -21.03 0.16
C SER A 25 -0.42 -21.89 0.53
N SER A 26 -1.20 -21.46 1.52
CA SER A 26 -2.45 -22.14 1.91
C SER A 26 -3.53 -22.00 0.84
N GLU A 27 -3.73 -20.82 0.27
CA GLU A 27 -4.67 -20.60 -0.83
C GLU A 27 -4.27 -21.41 -2.07
N MET A 28 -2.98 -21.41 -2.40
CA MET A 28 -2.48 -22.24 -3.50
C MET A 28 -2.70 -23.74 -3.22
N GLY A 29 -2.47 -24.20 -1.99
CA GLY A 29 -2.73 -25.59 -1.58
C GLY A 29 -4.20 -25.97 -1.73
N ILE A 30 -5.12 -25.09 -1.32
CA ILE A 30 -6.57 -25.30 -1.50
C ILE A 30 -6.92 -25.36 -2.99
N PHE A 31 -6.42 -24.41 -3.78
CA PHE A 31 -6.65 -24.40 -5.23
C PHE A 31 -6.15 -25.68 -5.90
N LEU A 32 -4.93 -26.11 -5.61
CA LEU A 32 -4.34 -27.33 -6.18
C LEU A 32 -5.07 -28.61 -5.77
N SER A 33 -5.67 -28.63 -4.57
CA SER A 33 -6.47 -29.78 -4.10
C SER A 33 -7.86 -29.86 -4.73
N GLN A 34 -8.39 -28.78 -5.24
CA GLN A 34 -9.74 -28.65 -5.75
C GLN A 34 -9.78 -27.98 -7.13
N MET A 35 -8.77 -28.21 -7.98
CA MET A 35 -8.66 -27.57 -9.29
C MET A 35 -10.01 -27.54 -10.01
N LYS A 36 -10.56 -26.33 -10.13
CA LYS A 36 -11.77 -26.04 -10.91
C LYS A 36 -11.43 -25.05 -11.99
N GLU A 37 -12.03 -25.25 -13.15
CA GLU A 37 -11.96 -24.20 -14.20
C GLU A 37 -12.56 -22.90 -13.68
N VAL A 38 -11.91 -21.80 -14.07
CA VAL A 38 -12.41 -20.45 -13.72
C VAL A 38 -13.71 -20.22 -14.49
N ASP A 39 -14.82 -20.21 -13.78
CA ASP A 39 -16.13 -19.88 -14.35
C ASP A 39 -16.24 -18.37 -14.58
N ARG A 40 -15.87 -17.97 -15.81
CA ARG A 40 -15.95 -16.56 -16.25
C ARG A 40 -17.38 -16.08 -16.38
N GLU A 41 -18.35 -16.96 -16.62
CA GLU A 41 -19.76 -16.57 -16.76
C GLU A 41 -20.32 -16.13 -15.42
N ASN A 42 -19.83 -16.69 -14.33
CA ASN A 42 -20.23 -16.31 -12.97
C ASN A 42 -19.79 -14.88 -12.59
N ILE A 43 -18.86 -14.29 -13.31
CA ILE A 43 -18.39 -12.90 -13.10
C ILE A 43 -19.12 -11.93 -14.04
N ASN A 44 -19.62 -12.44 -15.16
CA ASN A 44 -20.27 -11.62 -16.17
C ASN A 44 -21.53 -10.97 -15.61
N GLY A 45 -21.66 -9.67 -15.79
CA GLY A 45 -22.82 -8.90 -15.35
C GLY A 45 -22.86 -8.54 -13.86
N LYS A 46 -21.94 -9.02 -13.00
CA LYS A 46 -21.96 -8.68 -11.55
C LYS A 46 -21.84 -7.18 -11.28
N ALA A 47 -21.21 -6.43 -12.17
CA ALA A 47 -21.08 -4.97 -12.08
C ALA A 47 -22.17 -4.22 -12.89
N ALA A 48 -23.13 -4.94 -13.47
CA ALA A 48 -24.19 -4.30 -14.25
C ALA A 48 -25.05 -3.41 -13.33
N GLY A 49 -25.27 -2.17 -13.75
CA GLY A 49 -26.01 -1.18 -12.95
C GLY A 49 -25.19 -0.37 -11.95
N MET A 50 -23.92 -0.72 -11.70
CA MET A 50 -23.06 0.01 -10.76
C MET A 50 -22.47 1.32 -11.32
N GLY A 51 -22.66 1.61 -12.61
CA GLY A 51 -22.06 2.77 -13.27
C GLY A 51 -22.48 4.12 -12.66
N THR A 52 -23.75 4.27 -12.32
CA THR A 52 -24.29 5.50 -11.70
C THR A 52 -23.68 5.72 -10.32
N SER A 53 -23.71 4.70 -9.47
CA SER A 53 -23.11 4.75 -8.12
C SER A 53 -21.61 5.02 -8.18
N PHE A 54 -20.90 4.43 -9.14
CA PHE A 54 -19.49 4.71 -9.35
C PHE A 54 -19.23 6.17 -9.72
N VAL A 55 -20.03 6.74 -10.63
CA VAL A 55 -19.90 8.15 -11.03
C VAL A 55 -20.21 9.09 -9.87
N GLU A 56 -21.23 8.80 -9.08
CA GLU A 56 -21.57 9.55 -7.87
C GLU A 56 -20.42 9.56 -6.88
N LEU A 57 -19.86 8.38 -6.56
CA LEU A 57 -18.68 8.22 -5.70
C LEU A 57 -17.47 8.98 -6.24
N ALA A 58 -17.16 8.82 -7.52
CA ALA A 58 -16.02 9.48 -8.16
C ALA A 58 -16.16 11.00 -8.22
N SER A 59 -17.40 11.51 -8.20
CA SER A 59 -17.71 12.94 -8.23
C SER A 59 -17.67 13.59 -6.84
N THR A 60 -17.65 12.80 -5.78
CA THR A 60 -17.60 13.30 -4.39
C THR A 60 -16.25 13.99 -4.14
N LYS A 61 -16.30 15.26 -3.73
CA LYS A 61 -15.11 16.09 -3.48
C LYS A 61 -14.86 16.36 -1.99
N GLU A 62 -15.55 15.64 -1.13
CA GLU A 62 -15.42 15.79 0.31
C GLU A 62 -13.97 15.46 0.75
N LEU A 63 -13.40 16.36 1.54
CA LEU A 63 -12.10 16.20 2.17
C LEU A 63 -12.30 16.55 3.64
N GLU A 64 -12.10 15.59 4.51
CA GLU A 64 -12.07 15.82 5.95
C GLU A 64 -10.62 15.93 6.40
N ARG A 65 -10.37 16.85 7.31
CA ARG A 65 -9.07 16.97 7.93
C ARG A 65 -8.93 15.88 8.98
N ASP A 66 -7.83 15.17 8.90
CA ASP A 66 -7.42 14.14 9.87
C ASP A 66 -5.99 14.47 10.29
N ASP A 67 -5.84 14.98 11.51
CA ASP A 67 -4.54 15.43 12.01
C ASP A 67 -3.55 14.26 12.18
N GLU A 68 -4.01 13.06 12.55
CA GLU A 68 -3.17 11.87 12.67
C GLU A 68 -2.66 11.42 11.29
N ALA A 69 -3.53 11.40 10.28
CA ALA A 69 -3.14 11.11 8.91
C ALA A 69 -2.18 12.18 8.37
N VAL A 70 -2.39 13.46 8.68
CA VAL A 70 -1.49 14.56 8.29
C VAL A 70 -0.09 14.32 8.84
N ASP A 71 0.03 14.06 10.14
CA ASP A 71 1.32 13.86 10.80
C ASP A 71 2.04 12.62 10.23
N THR A 72 1.33 11.51 10.07
CA THR A 72 1.88 10.28 9.50
C THR A 72 2.38 10.51 8.08
N LEU A 73 1.56 11.09 7.21
CA LEU A 73 1.93 11.37 5.82
C LEU A 73 3.11 12.33 5.74
N GLN A 74 3.22 13.31 6.64
CA GLN A 74 4.37 14.22 6.70
C GLN A 74 5.66 13.50 7.08
N TYR A 75 5.62 12.54 8.01
CA TYR A 75 6.79 11.70 8.32
C TYR A 75 7.20 10.86 7.13
N PHE A 76 6.26 10.17 6.47
CA PHE A 76 6.55 9.43 5.25
C PHE A 76 7.11 10.32 4.14
N PHE A 77 6.53 11.49 3.91
CA PHE A 77 7.02 12.46 2.92
C PHE A 77 8.49 12.82 3.15
N ASN A 78 8.87 13.13 4.40
CA ASN A 78 10.23 13.52 4.74
C ASN A 78 11.25 12.40 4.49
N GLU A 79 10.87 11.15 4.77
CA GLU A 79 11.75 10.01 4.48
C GLU A 79 11.86 9.71 2.98
N LEU A 80 10.74 9.70 2.27
CA LEU A 80 10.69 9.46 0.82
C LEU A 80 11.46 10.53 0.03
N LYS A 81 11.43 11.78 0.47
CA LYS A 81 12.17 12.90 -0.14
C LYS A 81 13.67 12.66 -0.19
N LYS A 82 14.24 11.94 0.79
CA LYS A 82 15.68 11.62 0.84
C LYS A 82 16.16 10.80 -0.37
N VAL A 83 15.25 10.10 -1.02
CA VAL A 83 15.53 9.25 -2.19
C VAL A 83 14.81 9.72 -3.47
N ASN A 84 14.25 10.93 -3.48
CA ASN A 84 13.45 11.52 -4.56
C ASN A 84 12.22 10.65 -4.93
N ALA A 85 11.57 10.09 -3.93
CA ALA A 85 10.35 9.29 -4.05
C ALA A 85 9.15 9.96 -3.35
N GLU A 86 9.26 11.24 -3.01
CA GLU A 86 8.18 12.00 -2.39
C GLU A 86 6.93 12.06 -3.28
N PHE A 87 5.80 12.28 -2.66
CA PHE A 87 4.52 12.44 -3.34
C PHE A 87 4.12 13.93 -3.45
N GLY A 88 3.35 14.26 -4.48
CA GLY A 88 2.87 15.63 -4.69
C GLY A 88 1.51 15.89 -4.06
N TYR A 89 1.03 17.15 -4.19
CA TYR A 89 -0.29 17.58 -3.72
C TYR A 89 -1.44 16.74 -4.23
N ARG A 90 -1.34 16.25 -5.48
CA ARG A 90 -2.36 15.40 -6.07
C ARG A 90 -2.48 14.08 -5.31
N SER A 91 -1.37 13.38 -5.08
CA SER A 91 -1.36 12.12 -4.33
C SER A 91 -1.87 12.31 -2.91
N ALA A 92 -1.48 13.41 -2.24
CA ALA A 92 -2.00 13.75 -0.93
C ALA A 92 -3.54 13.92 -0.95
N THR A 93 -4.08 14.70 -1.91
CA THR A 93 -5.52 14.87 -2.08
C THR A 93 -6.25 13.55 -2.34
N GLU A 94 -5.67 12.67 -3.16
CA GLU A 94 -6.25 11.36 -3.47
C GLU A 94 -6.25 10.45 -2.24
N ILE A 95 -5.20 10.49 -1.40
CA ILE A 95 -5.15 9.75 -0.14
C ILE A 95 -6.25 10.22 0.81
N PHE A 96 -6.42 11.52 1.03
CA PHE A 96 -7.48 12.04 1.89
C PHE A 96 -8.88 11.70 1.36
N ARG A 97 -9.10 11.75 0.05
CA ARG A 97 -10.35 11.28 -0.56
C ARG A 97 -10.59 9.80 -0.31
N PHE A 98 -9.56 8.97 -0.45
CA PHE A 98 -9.65 7.55 -0.16
C PHE A 98 -10.02 7.31 1.30
N ILE A 99 -9.39 8.00 2.25
CA ILE A 99 -9.71 7.90 3.68
C ILE A 99 -11.18 8.26 3.94
N CYS A 100 -11.65 9.40 3.40
CA CYS A 100 -13.05 9.82 3.55
C CYS A 100 -14.03 8.80 2.97
N GLN A 101 -13.75 8.28 1.77
CA GLN A 101 -14.59 7.28 1.12
C GLN A 101 -14.61 5.95 1.89
N ALA A 102 -13.45 5.45 2.30
CA ALA A 102 -13.35 4.20 3.04
C ALA A 102 -14.14 4.27 4.35
N ARG A 103 -14.05 5.36 5.10
CA ARG A 103 -14.84 5.56 6.32
C ARG A 103 -16.34 5.63 6.08
N LYS A 104 -16.76 6.25 4.97
CA LYS A 104 -18.19 6.44 4.64
C LYS A 104 -18.87 5.17 4.17
N TYR A 105 -18.15 4.32 3.46
CA TYR A 105 -18.69 3.13 2.78
C TYR A 105 -18.22 1.80 3.38
N ASP A 106 -17.69 1.84 4.59
CA ASP A 106 -17.35 0.62 5.32
C ASP A 106 -18.61 0.00 5.92
N ASP A 107 -19.27 -0.86 5.12
CA ASP A 107 -20.46 -1.63 5.49
C ASP A 107 -20.11 -3.02 6.05
N THR A 108 -18.82 -3.28 6.33
CA THR A 108 -18.37 -4.57 6.85
C THR A 108 -18.73 -4.74 8.33
N ASP A 109 -19.11 -5.94 8.76
CA ASP A 109 -19.35 -6.28 10.16
C ASP A 109 -18.12 -6.03 11.04
N SER A 110 -16.93 -6.07 10.47
CA SER A 110 -15.68 -5.63 11.08
C SER A 110 -15.21 -4.31 10.45
N LYS A 111 -15.60 -3.19 11.04
CA LYS A 111 -15.18 -1.87 10.57
C LYS A 111 -13.66 -1.79 10.49
N LEU A 112 -13.16 -1.30 9.35
CA LEU A 112 -11.75 -1.00 9.17
C LEU A 112 -11.32 0.08 10.18
N SER A 113 -10.22 -0.14 10.86
CA SER A 113 -9.64 0.91 11.71
C SER A 113 -9.06 2.03 10.84
N ASN A 114 -8.89 3.21 11.43
CA ASN A 114 -8.18 4.30 10.74
C ASN A 114 -6.77 3.89 10.30
N ASN A 115 -6.11 3.04 11.08
CA ASN A 115 -4.80 2.51 10.74
C ASN A 115 -4.85 1.61 9.51
N ASP A 116 -5.85 0.72 9.38
CA ASP A 116 -6.00 -0.16 8.21
C ASP A 116 -6.22 0.65 6.93
N ILE A 117 -7.06 1.70 7.01
CA ILE A 117 -7.32 2.59 5.87
C ILE A 117 -6.06 3.35 5.46
N LEU A 118 -5.33 3.90 6.42
CA LEU A 118 -4.10 4.64 6.16
C LEU A 118 -2.98 3.72 5.67
N ASP A 119 -2.87 2.52 6.22
CA ASP A 119 -1.95 1.47 5.78
C ASP A 119 -2.16 1.12 4.32
N ALA A 120 -3.41 0.85 3.92
CA ALA A 120 -3.76 0.60 2.52
C ALA A 120 -3.35 1.77 1.60
N ALA A 121 -3.57 3.02 2.03
CA ALA A 121 -3.17 4.19 1.27
C ALA A 121 -1.64 4.31 1.12
N ILE A 122 -0.89 4.01 2.17
CA ILE A 122 0.59 4.01 2.15
C ILE A 122 1.10 2.96 1.16
N VAL A 123 0.61 1.72 1.26
CA VAL A 123 1.02 0.63 0.36
C VAL A 123 0.69 0.94 -1.09
N GLN A 124 -0.51 1.47 -1.37
CA GLN A 124 -0.96 1.67 -2.74
C GLN A 124 -0.38 2.92 -3.42
N LYS A 125 -0.06 3.97 -2.65
CA LYS A 125 0.31 5.28 -3.20
C LYS A 125 1.75 5.71 -2.93
N LEU A 126 2.31 5.33 -1.78
CA LEU A 126 3.61 5.84 -1.37
C LEU A 126 4.73 4.85 -1.68
N LEU A 127 4.60 3.61 -1.23
CA LEU A 127 5.63 2.59 -1.38
C LEU A 127 5.94 2.21 -2.85
N PRO A 128 4.98 2.25 -3.81
CA PRO A 128 5.28 1.93 -5.21
C PRO A 128 6.34 2.79 -5.88
N LYS A 129 6.63 3.97 -5.33
CA LYS A 129 7.67 4.88 -5.83
C LYS A 129 9.08 4.46 -5.42
N LEU A 130 9.21 3.53 -4.49
CA LEU A 130 10.50 3.07 -3.98
C LEU A 130 11.14 2.06 -4.93
N HIS A 131 12.28 2.44 -5.46
CA HIS A 131 13.14 1.56 -6.26
C HIS A 131 14.59 2.05 -6.23
N GLY A 132 15.52 1.14 -6.28
CA GLY A 132 16.93 1.50 -6.35
C GLY A 132 17.86 0.52 -5.66
N SER A 133 19.14 0.89 -5.64
CA SER A 133 20.18 0.08 -5.01
C SER A 133 20.02 0.04 -3.49
N ARG A 134 20.52 -1.05 -2.90
CA ARG A 134 20.57 -1.24 -1.45
C ARG A 134 21.16 -0.02 -0.74
N LYS A 135 22.29 0.47 -1.23
CA LYS A 135 23.01 1.62 -0.62
C LYS A 135 22.10 2.85 -0.51
N LYS A 136 21.24 3.09 -1.49
CA LYS A 136 20.31 4.21 -1.52
C LYS A 136 19.09 3.97 -0.61
N LEU A 137 18.50 2.77 -0.66
CA LEU A 137 17.18 2.51 -0.06
C LEU A 137 17.24 1.97 1.37
N GLU A 138 18.27 1.21 1.74
CA GLU A 138 18.36 0.58 3.07
C GLU A 138 18.13 1.57 4.24
N PRO A 139 18.76 2.76 4.27
CA PRO A 139 18.52 3.71 5.36
C PRO A 139 17.09 4.21 5.42
N VAL A 140 16.46 4.42 4.24
CA VAL A 140 15.08 4.89 4.14
C VAL A 140 14.11 3.78 4.54
N LEU A 141 14.30 2.55 4.05
CA LEU A 141 13.47 1.40 4.43
C LEU A 141 13.48 1.17 5.94
N LYS A 142 14.64 1.30 6.61
CA LYS A 142 14.74 1.22 8.07
C LYS A 142 13.91 2.30 8.77
N LYS A 143 13.91 3.52 8.26
CA LYS A 143 13.12 4.61 8.84
C LYS A 143 11.62 4.43 8.56
N LEU A 144 11.24 4.07 7.33
CA LEU A 144 9.85 3.77 6.99
C LEU A 144 9.31 2.59 7.81
N TRP A 145 10.13 1.55 8.04
CA TRP A 145 9.79 0.46 8.96
C TRP A 145 9.42 0.99 10.34
N GLY A 146 10.27 1.83 10.93
CA GLY A 146 9.97 2.44 12.23
C GLY A 146 8.67 3.23 12.23
N LEU A 147 8.31 3.90 11.12
CA LEU A 147 7.06 4.65 11.01
C LEU A 147 5.81 3.76 11.00
N CYS A 148 5.95 2.46 10.75
CA CYS A 148 4.84 1.51 10.86
C CYS A 148 4.45 1.18 12.31
N PHE A 149 5.15 1.70 13.30
CA PHE A 149 4.93 1.43 14.73
C PHE A 149 4.65 2.69 15.52
N LYS A 150 4.04 2.51 16.69
CA LYS A 150 3.83 3.59 17.67
C LYS A 150 5.14 4.31 17.99
N PRO A 151 5.11 5.63 18.18
CA PRO A 151 6.32 6.41 18.49
C PRO A 151 7.16 5.86 19.65
N ALA A 152 6.51 5.29 20.66
CA ALA A 152 7.18 4.77 21.86
C ALA A 152 8.10 3.55 21.59
N ILE A 153 7.84 2.77 20.55
CA ILE A 153 8.59 1.54 20.24
C ILE A 153 9.32 1.59 18.90
N ARG A 154 9.12 2.65 18.13
CA ARG A 154 9.59 2.84 16.75
C ARG A 154 11.08 2.51 16.56
N ASP A 155 11.93 2.99 17.45
CA ASP A 155 13.38 2.84 17.33
C ASP A 155 13.91 1.50 17.86
N THR A 156 13.07 0.70 18.52
CA THR A 156 13.44 -0.61 19.07
C THR A 156 13.02 -1.78 18.18
N MET A 157 12.16 -1.53 17.20
CA MET A 157 11.62 -2.57 16.33
C MET A 157 12.60 -2.95 15.22
N THR A 158 13.23 -4.11 15.37
CA THR A 158 14.07 -4.71 14.32
C THR A 158 13.21 -5.20 13.15
N ILE A 159 13.78 -5.17 11.94
CA ILE A 159 13.10 -5.61 10.71
C ILE A 159 13.09 -7.14 10.68
N THR A 160 11.97 -7.74 11.09
CA THR A 160 11.75 -9.19 11.13
C THR A 160 10.28 -9.52 10.90
N HIS A 161 10.00 -10.73 10.40
CA HIS A 161 8.62 -11.21 10.20
C HIS A 161 7.80 -11.20 11.50
N GLU A 162 8.39 -11.57 12.64
CA GLU A 162 7.70 -11.60 13.95
C GLU A 162 7.20 -10.21 14.39
N ASN A 163 7.89 -9.16 13.98
CA ASN A 163 7.52 -7.80 14.35
C ASN A 163 6.46 -7.19 13.44
N VAL A 164 6.19 -7.74 12.26
CA VAL A 164 5.11 -7.28 11.37
C VAL A 164 3.76 -7.27 12.11
N GLU A 165 3.47 -8.31 12.88
CA GLU A 165 2.21 -8.43 13.63
C GLU A 165 2.02 -7.37 14.74
N LYS A 166 3.11 -6.71 15.15
CA LYS A 166 3.09 -5.66 16.17
C LYS A 166 2.93 -4.27 15.57
N ALA A 167 2.97 -4.16 14.25
CA ALA A 167 2.87 -2.89 13.55
C ALA A 167 1.43 -2.35 13.56
N ASP A 168 1.30 -1.03 13.64
CA ASP A 168 0.04 -0.33 13.41
C ASP A 168 -0.33 -0.32 11.91
N TYR A 169 0.70 -0.34 11.02
CA TYR A 169 0.58 -0.44 9.55
C TYR A 169 1.21 -1.74 9.08
N LYS A 170 0.46 -2.85 9.20
CA LYS A 170 0.96 -4.22 8.98
C LYS A 170 1.31 -4.50 7.53
N GLU A 171 0.46 -4.08 6.58
CA GLU A 171 0.69 -4.30 5.15
C GLU A 171 1.90 -3.52 4.67
N SER A 172 2.07 -2.28 5.15
CA SER A 172 3.25 -1.46 4.88
C SER A 172 4.51 -2.09 5.48
N ALA A 173 4.44 -2.58 6.70
CA ALA A 173 5.55 -3.26 7.35
C ALA A 173 5.96 -4.53 6.60
N ASP A 174 5.01 -5.39 6.23
CA ASP A 174 5.29 -6.59 5.43
C ASP A 174 5.95 -6.24 4.09
N LYS A 175 5.42 -5.23 3.40
CA LYS A 175 6.01 -4.79 2.13
C LYS A 175 7.42 -4.25 2.29
N ILE A 176 7.65 -3.41 3.29
CA ILE A 176 8.97 -2.85 3.59
C ILE A 176 9.96 -3.96 3.96
N LEU A 177 9.54 -4.97 4.75
CA LEU A 177 10.35 -6.13 5.09
C LEU A 177 10.80 -6.87 3.81
N ARG A 178 9.87 -7.23 2.94
CA ARG A 178 10.18 -7.91 1.67
C ARG A 178 11.13 -7.11 0.78
N MET A 179 10.93 -5.80 0.70
CA MET A 179 11.82 -4.91 -0.03
C MET A 179 13.21 -4.84 0.61
N TYR A 180 13.28 -4.85 1.94
CA TYR A 180 14.54 -4.85 2.69
C TYR A 180 15.32 -6.14 2.47
N GLU A 181 14.66 -7.29 2.52
CA GLU A 181 15.25 -8.60 2.25
C GLU A 181 15.75 -8.71 0.80
N SER A 182 14.94 -8.27 -0.16
CA SER A 182 15.34 -8.20 -1.57
C SER A 182 16.58 -7.30 -1.78
N ALA A 183 16.60 -6.12 -1.14
CA ALA A 183 17.76 -5.23 -1.21
C ALA A 183 19.02 -5.88 -0.65
N ASN A 184 18.90 -6.63 0.46
CA ASN A 184 20.04 -7.32 1.08
C ASN A 184 20.54 -8.49 0.24
N SER A 185 19.65 -9.25 -0.38
CA SER A 185 20.00 -10.44 -1.17
C SER A 185 20.52 -10.08 -2.56
N ASN A 186 19.87 -9.10 -3.21
CA ASN A 186 20.10 -8.80 -4.63
C ASN A 186 20.87 -7.48 -4.86
N GLY A 187 21.14 -6.72 -3.79
CA GLY A 187 21.77 -5.39 -3.91
C GLY A 187 20.87 -4.29 -4.49
N PHE A 188 19.63 -4.64 -4.87
CA PHE A 188 18.61 -3.78 -5.45
C PHE A 188 17.24 -4.22 -5.01
N THR A 189 16.27 -3.30 -4.96
CA THR A 189 14.87 -3.62 -4.72
C THR A 189 13.96 -2.63 -5.43
N SER A 190 12.74 -3.10 -5.73
CA SER A 190 11.62 -2.30 -6.20
C SER A 190 10.35 -2.73 -5.48
N PHE A 191 9.28 -1.97 -5.65
CA PHE A 191 7.95 -2.35 -5.12
C PHE A 191 7.41 -3.59 -5.86
N ALA A 192 7.59 -3.69 -7.17
CA ALA A 192 7.17 -4.82 -8.00
C ALA A 192 8.24 -5.91 -8.01
#